data_7a3a70cd9bab466710412793e5559b3f
#
_entry.id   7a3a70cd9bab466710412793e5559b3f
#
_cell.length_a   1.000
_cell.length_b   1.000
_cell.length_c   1.000
_cell.angle_alpha   90.00
_cell.angle_beta   90.00
_cell.angle_gamma   90.00
#
_symmetry.space_group_name_H-M   'P 1'
#
loop_
_entity.id
_entity.type
_entity.pdbx_description
1 polymer ?
#
loop_
_entity_poly.entity_id
_entity_poly.type
_entity_poly.pdbx_seq_one_letter_code
_entity_poly.pdbx_strand_id
1 'polypeptide(L)'
;MARISSRIGAIAPSATLIVDSKAKALKAAGRPVIGFGAGEPDFPTPAHIVDAAREALNDPKNFRYSPASGLPELKQAIADKTLRDSGVKIDPSQVLITNGGKQAVYEAFA
;
A
#
# COMPACT_ATOMS: atom_id res chain seq x y z
N MET A 1 25.79 -21.30 -5.71
CA MET A 1 25.47 -19.96 -5.16
C MET A 1 24.71 -19.16 -6.21
N ALA A 2 23.54 -18.62 -5.90
CA ALA A 2 22.83 -17.73 -6.81
C ALA A 2 23.67 -16.46 -7.01
N ARG A 3 23.98 -16.12 -8.26
CA ARG A 3 24.69 -14.88 -8.59
C ARG A 3 23.66 -13.74 -8.65
N ILE A 4 23.73 -12.81 -7.72
CA ILE A 4 23.02 -11.54 -7.80
C ILE A 4 23.86 -10.53 -8.58
N SER A 5 23.22 -9.61 -9.31
CA SER A 5 23.95 -8.55 -10.00
C SER A 5 24.67 -7.63 -9.01
N SER A 6 25.82 -7.07 -9.40
CA SER A 6 26.56 -6.12 -8.57
C SER A 6 25.74 -4.89 -8.20
N ARG A 7 24.84 -4.44 -9.10
CA ARG A 7 23.90 -3.35 -8.85
C ARG A 7 22.95 -3.65 -7.69
N ILE A 8 22.35 -4.84 -7.65
CA ILE A 8 21.47 -5.25 -6.55
C ILE A 8 22.26 -5.48 -5.27
N GLY A 9 23.45 -6.08 -5.37
CA GLY A 9 24.33 -6.30 -4.21
C GLY A 9 24.83 -5.02 -3.55
N ALA A 10 24.86 -3.90 -4.27
CA ALA A 10 25.25 -2.60 -3.75
C ALA A 10 24.13 -1.84 -3.02
N ILE A 11 22.86 -2.32 -3.11
CA ILE A 11 21.75 -1.68 -2.42
C ILE A 11 21.80 -2.05 -0.95
N ALA A 12 22.02 -1.04 -0.10
CA ALA A 12 21.97 -1.23 1.35
C ALA A 12 20.55 -1.53 1.83
N PRO A 13 20.36 -2.43 2.81
CA PRO A 13 19.06 -2.62 3.46
C PRO A 13 18.54 -1.33 4.09
N SER A 14 17.22 -1.18 4.13
CA SER A 14 16.59 -0.02 4.79
C SER A 14 16.96 0.03 6.27
N ALA A 15 17.55 1.13 6.72
CA ALA A 15 17.91 1.34 8.12
C ALA A 15 16.69 1.24 9.05
N THR A 16 15.52 1.75 8.61
CA THR A 16 14.26 1.66 9.36
C THR A 16 13.84 0.21 9.58
N LEU A 17 13.91 -0.63 8.54
CA LEU A 17 13.56 -2.05 8.64
C LEU A 17 14.53 -2.81 9.55
N ILE A 18 15.81 -2.47 9.54
CA ILE A 18 16.81 -3.08 10.43
C ILE A 18 16.49 -2.75 11.89
N VAL A 19 16.20 -1.49 12.20
CA VAL A 19 15.85 -1.04 13.56
C VAL A 19 14.59 -1.70 14.04
N ASP A 20 13.54 -1.75 13.21
CA ASP A 20 12.26 -2.41 13.55
C ASP A 20 12.44 -3.91 13.81
N SER A 21 13.16 -4.60 12.94
CA SER A 21 13.46 -6.04 13.09
C SER A 21 14.24 -6.32 14.37
N LYS A 22 15.20 -5.47 14.73
CA LYS A 22 15.96 -5.59 15.97
C LYS A 22 15.08 -5.37 17.20
N ALA A 23 14.19 -4.39 17.17
CA ALA A 23 13.24 -4.14 18.25
C ALA A 23 12.28 -5.33 18.44
N LYS A 24 11.76 -5.90 17.34
CA LYS A 24 10.91 -7.10 17.37
C LYS A 24 11.65 -8.33 17.95
N ALA A 25 12.89 -8.55 17.54
CA ALA A 25 13.71 -9.65 18.05
C ALA A 25 13.98 -9.52 19.56
N LEU A 26 14.28 -8.31 20.04
CA LEU A 26 14.49 -8.05 21.46
C LEU A 26 13.22 -8.25 22.29
N LYS A 27 12.05 -7.82 21.77
CA LYS A 27 10.75 -8.10 22.41
C LYS A 27 10.47 -9.59 22.49
N ALA A 28 10.71 -10.34 21.41
CA ALA A 28 10.54 -11.79 21.38
C ALA A 28 11.48 -12.51 22.38
N ALA A 29 12.64 -11.94 22.69
CA ALA A 29 13.57 -12.40 23.73
C ALA A 29 13.19 -11.94 25.15
N GLY A 30 11.98 -11.41 25.36
CA GLY A 30 11.49 -10.99 26.67
C GLY A 30 12.08 -9.67 27.18
N ARG A 31 12.76 -8.89 26.34
CA ARG A 31 13.34 -7.60 26.75
C ARG A 31 12.27 -6.50 26.71
N PRO A 32 12.25 -5.58 27.71
CA PRO A 32 11.33 -4.44 27.74
C PRO A 32 11.74 -3.39 26.73
N VAL A 33 11.33 -3.54 25.46
CA VAL A 33 11.68 -2.62 24.38
C VAL A 33 10.43 -1.92 23.88
N ILE A 34 10.50 -0.58 23.79
CA ILE A 34 9.51 0.26 23.12
C ILE A 34 10.09 0.63 21.75
N GLY A 35 9.41 0.23 20.66
CA GLY A 35 9.86 0.48 19.30
C GLY A 35 9.25 1.76 18.74
N PHE A 36 10.10 2.65 18.21
CA PHE A 36 9.71 3.86 17.48
C PHE A 36 10.24 3.85 16.04
N GLY A 37 10.67 2.67 15.55
CA GLY A 37 11.33 2.55 14.23
C GLY A 37 10.37 2.60 13.06
N ALA A 38 9.13 2.15 13.23
CA ALA A 38 8.07 2.21 12.23
C ALA A 38 6.73 2.50 12.90
N GLY A 39 5.90 3.28 12.23
CA GLY A 39 4.54 3.57 12.67
C GLY A 39 3.53 2.99 11.68
N GLU A 40 2.43 2.48 12.21
CA GLU A 40 1.26 2.07 11.46
C GLU A 40 0.00 2.46 12.24
N PRO A 41 -1.14 2.66 11.59
CA PRO A 41 -2.40 2.85 12.31
C PRO A 41 -2.67 1.68 13.24
N ASP A 42 -2.98 1.95 14.50
CA ASP A 42 -3.29 0.93 15.53
C ASP A 42 -4.79 0.59 15.61
N PHE A 43 -5.64 1.35 14.90
CA PHE A 43 -7.04 1.06 14.74
C PHE A 43 -7.26 -0.01 13.67
N PRO A 44 -8.18 -0.97 13.88
CA PRO A 44 -8.54 -1.92 12.84
C PRO A 44 -9.23 -1.21 11.67
N THR A 45 -9.19 -1.86 10.50
CA THR A 45 -9.98 -1.40 9.35
C THR A 45 -11.46 -1.31 9.73
N PRO A 46 -12.15 -0.21 9.40
CA PRO A 46 -13.58 -0.06 9.70
C PRO A 46 -14.42 -1.26 9.19
N ALA A 47 -15.38 -1.72 10.00
CA ALA A 47 -16.14 -2.93 9.73
C ALA A 47 -16.82 -2.91 8.34
N HIS A 48 -17.42 -1.79 7.95
CA HIS A 48 -18.07 -1.67 6.64
C HIS A 48 -17.12 -1.88 5.46
N ILE A 49 -15.84 -1.54 5.60
CA ILE A 49 -14.81 -1.79 4.55
C ILE A 49 -14.47 -3.27 4.51
N VAL A 50 -14.32 -3.90 5.68
CA VAL A 50 -14.06 -5.34 5.78
C VAL A 50 -15.22 -6.15 5.18
N ASP A 51 -16.45 -5.75 5.47
CA ASP A 51 -17.64 -6.43 4.98
C ASP A 51 -17.79 -6.25 3.46
N ALA A 52 -17.54 -5.06 2.93
CA ALA A 52 -17.52 -4.83 1.48
C ALA A 52 -16.45 -5.71 0.77
N ALA A 53 -15.28 -5.88 1.38
CA ALA A 53 -14.24 -6.76 0.83
C ALA A 53 -14.66 -8.24 0.84
N ARG A 54 -15.33 -8.70 1.91
CA ARG A 54 -15.89 -10.05 1.98
C ARG A 54 -16.95 -10.30 0.93
N GLU A 55 -17.85 -9.32 0.73
CA GLU A 55 -18.89 -9.40 -0.28
C GLU A 55 -18.30 -9.46 -1.69
N ALA A 56 -17.29 -8.64 -1.97
CA ALA A 56 -16.61 -8.64 -3.26
C ALA A 56 -15.99 -10.00 -3.64
N LEU A 57 -15.60 -10.82 -2.66
CA LEU A 57 -15.07 -12.17 -2.90
C LEU A 57 -16.12 -13.15 -3.45
N ASN A 58 -17.40 -12.85 -3.31
CA ASN A 58 -18.48 -13.70 -3.83
C ASN A 58 -18.77 -13.46 -5.33
N ASP A 59 -18.24 -12.39 -5.92
CA ASP A 59 -18.45 -12.07 -7.32
C ASP A 59 -17.26 -12.51 -8.19
N PRO A 60 -17.44 -13.55 -9.06
CA PRO A 60 -16.36 -14.08 -9.89
C PRO A 60 -15.74 -13.07 -10.84
N LYS A 61 -16.40 -11.95 -11.17
CA LYS A 61 -15.84 -10.91 -12.04
C LYS A 61 -14.62 -10.23 -11.39
N ASN A 62 -14.56 -10.21 -10.05
CA ASN A 62 -13.45 -9.61 -9.31
C ASN A 62 -12.15 -10.42 -9.38
N PHE A 63 -12.20 -11.64 -9.94
CA PHE A 63 -11.03 -12.50 -10.20
C PHE A 63 -10.54 -12.45 -11.66
N ARG A 64 -10.96 -11.44 -12.40
CA ARG A 64 -10.54 -11.22 -13.79
C ARG A 64 -9.55 -10.08 -13.88
N TYR A 65 -8.84 -9.98 -14.99
CA TYR A 65 -8.01 -8.84 -15.29
C TYR A 65 -8.84 -7.56 -15.33
N SER A 66 -8.34 -6.55 -14.65
CA SER A 66 -8.87 -5.18 -14.69
C SER A 66 -8.13 -4.36 -15.76
N PRO A 67 -8.68 -3.21 -16.18
CA PRO A 67 -7.92 -2.22 -16.95
C PRO A 67 -6.62 -1.83 -16.23
N ALA A 68 -5.54 -1.61 -17.00
CA ALA A 68 -4.22 -1.29 -16.43
C ALA A 68 -4.22 -0.05 -15.55
N SER A 69 -5.08 0.94 -15.84
CA SER A 69 -5.23 2.15 -15.03
C SER A 69 -6.18 2.02 -13.83
N GLY A 70 -6.74 0.84 -13.61
CA GLY A 70 -7.71 0.55 -12.53
C GLY A 70 -9.16 0.48 -13.01
N LEU A 71 -10.03 0.00 -12.12
CA LEU A 71 -11.47 -0.13 -12.38
C LEU A 71 -12.11 1.25 -12.58
N PRO A 72 -12.97 1.42 -13.61
CA PRO A 72 -13.65 2.70 -13.87
C PRO A 72 -14.44 3.21 -12.67
N GLU A 73 -15.14 2.31 -11.96
CA GLU A 73 -15.95 2.64 -10.80
C GLU A 73 -15.09 3.17 -9.64
N LEU A 74 -13.90 2.61 -9.44
CA LEU A 74 -12.96 3.08 -8.43
C LEU A 74 -12.40 4.46 -8.79
N LYS A 75 -12.07 4.67 -10.06
CA LYS A 75 -11.58 5.96 -10.55
C LYS A 75 -12.63 7.06 -10.40
N GLN A 76 -13.90 6.75 -10.69
CA GLN A 76 -15.01 7.67 -10.47
C GLN A 76 -15.18 7.99 -8.98
N ALA A 77 -15.18 6.98 -8.11
CA ALA A 77 -15.29 7.17 -6.67
C ALA A 77 -14.15 8.05 -6.10
N ILE A 78 -12.94 7.93 -6.65
CA ILE A 78 -11.80 8.78 -6.28
C ILE A 78 -12.04 10.22 -6.74
N ALA A 79 -12.51 10.43 -7.96
CA ALA A 79 -12.83 11.77 -8.46
C ALA A 79 -13.90 12.46 -7.60
N ASP A 80 -14.98 11.74 -7.28
CA ASP A 80 -16.06 12.24 -6.43
C ASP A 80 -15.57 12.56 -5.01
N LYS A 81 -14.77 11.67 -4.44
CA LYS A 81 -14.15 11.87 -3.12
C LYS A 81 -13.24 13.10 -3.12
N THR A 82 -12.41 13.26 -4.13
CA THR A 82 -11.47 14.39 -4.25
C THR A 82 -12.23 15.71 -4.32
N LEU A 83 -13.32 15.74 -5.09
CA LEU A 83 -14.18 16.93 -5.15
C LEU A 83 -14.83 17.22 -3.79
N ARG A 84 -15.40 16.20 -3.13
CA ARG A 84 -16.08 16.33 -1.85
C ARG A 84 -15.16 16.81 -0.72
N ASP A 85 -13.97 16.21 -0.62
CA ASP A 85 -13.08 16.37 0.53
C ASP A 85 -12.10 17.53 0.36
N SER A 86 -11.74 17.86 -0.88
CA SER A 86 -10.70 18.86 -1.18
C SER A 86 -11.19 20.01 -2.08
N GLY A 87 -12.41 19.93 -2.61
CA GLY A 87 -12.94 20.91 -3.55
C GLY A 87 -12.29 20.88 -4.93
N VAL A 88 -11.39 19.92 -5.19
CA VAL A 88 -10.68 19.80 -6.47
C VAL A 88 -11.44 18.88 -7.40
N LYS A 89 -11.86 19.43 -8.55
CA LYS A 89 -12.51 18.65 -9.60
C LYS A 89 -11.45 18.02 -10.51
N ILE A 90 -11.47 16.70 -10.59
CA ILE A 90 -10.64 15.92 -11.52
C ILE A 90 -11.52 15.01 -12.36
N ASP A 91 -11.07 14.69 -13.57
CA ASP A 91 -11.70 13.70 -14.44
C ASP A 91 -11.20 12.29 -14.06
N PRO A 92 -12.06 11.25 -14.07
CA PRO A 92 -11.62 9.86 -13.81
C PRO A 92 -10.48 9.39 -14.73
N SER A 93 -10.33 9.93 -15.94
CA SER A 93 -9.20 9.62 -16.82
C SER A 93 -7.85 10.11 -16.28
N GLN A 94 -7.83 11.08 -15.38
CA GLN A 94 -6.64 11.59 -14.71
C GLN A 94 -6.23 10.76 -13.47
N VAL A 95 -6.95 9.66 -13.19
CA VAL A 95 -6.69 8.78 -12.05
C VAL A 95 -6.00 7.51 -12.52
N LEU A 96 -4.88 7.17 -11.90
CA LEU A 96 -4.17 5.92 -12.05
C LEU A 96 -4.18 5.15 -10.71
N ILE A 97 -4.67 3.92 -10.74
CA ILE A 97 -4.65 3.03 -9.57
C ILE A 97 -3.36 2.24 -9.57
N THR A 98 -2.64 2.28 -8.46
CA THR A 98 -1.35 1.62 -8.30
C THR A 98 -1.38 0.57 -7.18
N ASN A 99 -0.42 -0.34 -7.20
CA ASN A 99 -0.23 -1.35 -6.13
C ASN A 99 0.49 -0.73 -4.92
N GLY A 100 -0.19 0.24 -4.29
CA GLY A 100 0.33 0.97 -3.15
C GLY A 100 1.11 2.23 -3.51
N GLY A 101 1.34 3.07 -2.49
CA GLY A 101 1.95 4.40 -2.66
C GLY A 101 3.38 4.38 -3.19
N LYS A 102 4.14 3.30 -2.96
CA LYS A 102 5.50 3.20 -3.52
C LYS A 102 5.50 3.15 -5.04
N GLN A 103 4.57 2.42 -5.64
CA GLN A 103 4.42 2.40 -7.09
C GLN A 103 3.97 3.77 -7.60
N ALA A 104 3.01 4.43 -6.94
CA ALA A 104 2.56 5.76 -7.33
C ALA A 104 3.71 6.77 -7.37
N VAL A 105 4.57 6.77 -6.34
CA VAL A 105 5.75 7.64 -6.31
C VAL A 105 6.73 7.28 -7.44
N TYR A 106 6.99 6.00 -7.66
CA TYR A 106 7.89 5.57 -8.73
C TYR A 106 7.38 6.05 -10.10
N GLU A 107 6.10 5.80 -10.41
CA GLU A 107 5.47 6.19 -11.69
C GLU A 107 5.49 7.71 -11.94
N ALA A 108 5.45 8.50 -10.86
CA ALA A 108 5.51 9.96 -10.97
C ALA A 108 6.92 10.50 -11.29
N PHE A 109 7.97 9.71 -11.04
CA PHE A 109 9.37 10.14 -11.23
C PHE A 109 10.13 9.34 -12.29
N ALA A 110 9.56 8.29 -12.87
CA ALA A 110 10.15 7.49 -13.93
C ALA A 110 9.86 8.07 -15.32
#